data_a4d4d8e16c1e103cf8311e14f0ce027f
#
_entry.id   a4d4d8e16c1e103cf8311e14f0ce027f
#
_cell.length_a   1.000
_cell.length_b   1.000
_cell.length_c   1.000
_cell.angle_alpha   90.00
_cell.angle_beta   90.00
_cell.angle_gamma   90.00
#
_symmetry.space_group_name_H-M   'P 1'
#
loop_
_entity.id
_entity.type
_entity.pdbx_description
1 polymer ?
#
loop_
_entity_poly.entity_id
_entity_poly.type
_entity_poly.pdbx_seq_one_letter_code
_entity_poly.pdbx_strand_id
1 'polypeptide(L)'
;MEEDEDEDEDAMDTDTESVEDFDQPDPNDILNNKRAHPAFGPVLRSKGFFWLTTRPWQFGEWSQAGGMMTVGCGGPWFAEVPDEAWPEDQDVRQSIKDDFQGPWGDRRQELVFIGEGIDKVKISALLDECLLDDKDMKKWEKIMKNKKLSREEKSDKLAKTWEDGWEEWPAFEVEEEEEEQAQGKHRVSEYLGPKHDHKHAHSHGHSRMIAA
;
A
#
# COMPACT_ATOMS: atom_id res chain seq x y z
N MET A 1 -61.89 38.80 -16.46
CA MET A 1 -60.48 39.16 -16.54
C MET A 1 -59.79 38.11 -15.67
N GLU A 2 -59.63 36.95 -16.29
CA GLU A 2 -59.01 35.75 -15.71
C GLU A 2 -57.59 35.74 -16.21
N GLU A 3 -56.65 35.71 -15.30
CA GLU A 3 -55.20 35.62 -15.58
C GLU A 3 -54.84 34.14 -15.47
N ASP A 4 -54.47 33.52 -16.61
CA ASP A 4 -53.95 32.16 -16.68
C ASP A 4 -52.48 32.20 -16.26
N GLU A 5 -52.17 31.51 -15.18
CA GLU A 5 -50.79 31.24 -14.73
C GLU A 5 -50.31 29.91 -15.37
N ASP A 6 -49.47 30.02 -16.40
CA ASP A 6 -48.79 28.87 -17.00
C ASP A 6 -47.65 28.42 -16.06
N GLU A 7 -47.85 27.29 -15.40
CA GLU A 7 -46.79 26.59 -14.66
C GLU A 7 -45.95 25.74 -15.64
N ASP A 8 -44.78 26.24 -16.00
CA ASP A 8 -43.75 25.48 -16.71
C ASP A 8 -43.12 24.44 -15.78
N GLU A 9 -43.54 23.19 -15.85
CA GLU A 9 -42.88 22.05 -15.22
C GLU A 9 -41.63 21.67 -16.02
N ASP A 10 -40.47 22.18 -15.59
CA ASP A 10 -39.17 21.72 -16.05
C ASP A 10 -38.95 20.26 -15.59
N ALA A 11 -39.25 19.33 -16.49
CA ALA A 11 -38.88 17.92 -16.32
C ALA A 11 -37.35 17.77 -16.39
N MET A 12 -36.70 17.67 -15.23
CA MET A 12 -35.34 17.22 -15.13
C MET A 12 -35.25 15.76 -15.60
N ASP A 13 -34.78 15.62 -16.82
CA ASP A 13 -34.34 14.33 -17.37
C ASP A 13 -33.12 13.86 -16.62
N THR A 14 -33.32 13.04 -15.59
CA THR A 14 -32.21 12.37 -14.89
C THR A 14 -31.76 11.22 -15.78
N ASP A 15 -30.75 11.52 -16.62
CA ASP A 15 -29.96 10.51 -17.32
C ASP A 15 -29.29 9.61 -16.26
N THR A 16 -30.02 8.54 -15.91
CA THR A 16 -29.45 7.49 -15.06
C THR A 16 -28.51 6.69 -15.95
N GLU A 17 -27.22 7.11 -16.00
CA GLU A 17 -26.18 6.27 -16.54
C GLU A 17 -26.31 4.90 -15.87
N SER A 18 -26.61 3.90 -16.67
CA SER A 18 -26.63 2.50 -16.24
C SER A 18 -25.24 2.14 -15.77
N VAL A 19 -25.04 2.13 -14.45
CA VAL A 19 -23.85 1.51 -13.83
C VAL A 19 -23.88 0.07 -14.32
N GLU A 20 -22.89 -0.29 -15.16
CA GLU A 20 -22.69 -1.69 -15.57
C GLU A 20 -22.64 -2.51 -14.29
N ASP A 21 -23.62 -3.39 -14.14
CA ASP A 21 -23.71 -4.32 -13.00
C ASP A 21 -22.56 -5.32 -13.16
N PHE A 22 -21.40 -4.97 -12.60
CA PHE A 22 -20.30 -5.89 -12.49
C PHE A 22 -20.80 -7.08 -11.68
N ASP A 23 -20.90 -8.22 -12.32
CA ASP A 23 -21.32 -9.50 -11.72
C ASP A 23 -20.36 -9.83 -10.55
N GLN A 24 -20.70 -9.28 -9.37
CA GLN A 24 -19.88 -9.48 -8.17
C GLN A 24 -20.06 -10.95 -7.73
N PRO A 25 -18.97 -11.67 -7.52
CA PRO A 25 -19.04 -13.07 -7.11
C PRO A 25 -19.78 -13.20 -5.77
N ASP A 26 -20.59 -14.25 -5.63
CA ASP A 26 -21.32 -14.51 -4.38
C ASP A 26 -20.35 -14.56 -3.20
N PRO A 27 -20.57 -13.79 -2.13
CA PRO A 27 -19.72 -13.81 -0.93
C PRO A 27 -19.53 -15.19 -0.32
N ASN A 28 -20.50 -16.10 -0.47
CA ASN A 28 -20.38 -17.48 -0.02
C ASN A 28 -19.40 -18.27 -0.87
N ASP A 29 -19.38 -18.04 -2.19
CA ASP A 29 -18.43 -18.70 -3.09
C ASP A 29 -17.00 -18.21 -2.82
N ILE A 30 -16.81 -16.90 -2.60
CA ILE A 30 -15.53 -16.33 -2.18
C ILE A 30 -15.04 -17.02 -0.90
N LEU A 31 -15.91 -17.11 0.11
CA LEU A 31 -15.56 -17.72 1.40
C LEU A 31 -15.27 -19.21 1.27
N ASN A 32 -16.04 -19.95 0.48
CA ASN A 32 -15.84 -21.37 0.22
C ASN A 32 -14.53 -21.64 -0.53
N ASN A 33 -14.25 -20.85 -1.57
CA ASN A 33 -13.00 -20.94 -2.32
C ASN A 33 -11.80 -20.65 -1.43
N LYS A 34 -11.88 -19.62 -0.59
CA LYS A 34 -10.85 -19.29 0.39
C LYS A 34 -10.63 -20.44 1.37
N ARG A 35 -11.71 -21.02 1.95
CA ARG A 35 -11.63 -22.16 2.90
C ARG A 35 -11.04 -23.42 2.28
N ALA A 36 -11.30 -23.65 0.99
CA ALA A 36 -10.78 -24.79 0.25
C ALA A 36 -9.29 -24.63 -0.12
N HIS A 37 -8.73 -23.42 -0.02
CA HIS A 37 -7.34 -23.16 -0.40
C HIS A 37 -6.37 -23.89 0.55
N PRO A 38 -5.40 -24.69 0.02
CA PRO A 38 -4.57 -25.60 0.83
C PRO A 38 -3.61 -24.89 1.80
N ALA A 39 -3.25 -23.65 1.54
CA ALA A 39 -2.38 -22.84 2.41
C ALA A 39 -3.16 -21.78 3.17
N PHE A 40 -4.01 -21.01 2.48
CA PHE A 40 -4.72 -19.88 3.09
C PHE A 40 -6.06 -20.27 3.73
N GLY A 41 -6.58 -21.49 3.48
CA GLY A 41 -7.82 -21.99 4.11
C GLY A 41 -7.86 -21.82 5.63
N PRO A 42 -6.81 -22.24 6.37
CA PRO A 42 -6.71 -22.12 7.82
C PRO A 42 -6.55 -20.68 8.35
N VAL A 43 -6.21 -19.71 7.49
CA VAL A 43 -5.99 -18.33 7.93
C VAL A 43 -7.33 -17.67 8.25
N LEU A 44 -7.49 -17.18 9.45
CA LEU A 44 -8.67 -16.42 9.89
C LEU A 44 -8.50 -14.92 9.64
N ARG A 45 -7.29 -14.41 9.87
CA ARG A 45 -6.94 -13.00 9.71
C ARG A 45 -5.48 -12.87 9.33
N SER A 46 -5.18 -11.86 8.50
CA SER A 46 -3.82 -11.43 8.26
C SER A 46 -3.75 -9.91 8.15
N LYS A 47 -2.64 -9.35 8.57
CA LYS A 47 -2.34 -7.92 8.48
C LYS A 47 -0.87 -7.73 8.23
N GLY A 48 -0.53 -6.56 7.67
CA GLY A 48 0.83 -6.14 7.51
C GLY A 48 0.99 -5.11 6.43
N PHE A 49 2.21 -4.99 5.98
CA PHE A 49 2.57 -4.07 4.91
C PHE A 49 3.57 -4.72 3.96
N PHE A 50 3.66 -4.16 2.77
CA PHE A 50 4.51 -4.70 1.73
C PHE A 50 5.07 -3.60 0.83
N TRP A 51 6.17 -3.92 0.16
CA TRP A 51 6.87 -3.06 -0.75
C TRP A 51 6.62 -3.50 -2.20
N LEU A 52 5.93 -2.65 -2.98
CA LEU A 52 5.64 -2.89 -4.39
C LEU A 52 6.76 -2.37 -5.29
N THR A 53 7.02 -3.11 -6.35
CA THR A 53 7.98 -2.77 -7.40
C THR A 53 7.66 -1.44 -8.08
N THR A 54 6.39 -1.22 -8.39
CA THR A 54 5.89 -0.06 -9.14
C THR A 54 5.70 1.17 -8.27
N ARG A 55 5.60 1.00 -6.94
CA ARG A 55 5.32 2.06 -5.96
C ARG A 55 6.41 2.16 -4.88
N PRO A 56 7.66 2.45 -5.26
CA PRO A 56 8.81 2.33 -4.35
C PRO A 56 8.84 3.37 -3.24
N TRP A 57 8.03 4.41 -3.31
CA TRP A 57 8.01 5.54 -2.37
C TRP A 57 7.03 5.33 -1.22
N GLN A 58 6.06 4.45 -1.41
CA GLN A 58 4.97 4.20 -0.46
C GLN A 58 4.90 2.71 -0.16
N PHE A 59 4.41 2.37 1.01
CA PHE A 59 4.12 0.97 1.35
C PHE A 59 2.63 0.65 1.13
N GLY A 60 2.37 -0.60 0.77
CA GLY A 60 1.01 -1.11 0.72
C GLY A 60 0.59 -1.68 2.05
N GLU A 61 -0.63 -1.38 2.49
CA GLU A 61 -1.26 -2.06 3.61
C GLU A 61 -2.02 -3.29 3.12
N TRP A 62 -1.83 -4.37 3.86
CA TRP A 62 -2.54 -5.64 3.69
C TRP A 62 -3.46 -5.87 4.88
N SER A 63 -4.74 -6.09 4.65
CA SER A 63 -5.68 -6.51 5.69
C SER A 63 -6.63 -7.57 5.14
N GLN A 64 -6.70 -8.73 5.81
CA GLN A 64 -7.63 -9.79 5.45
C GLN A 64 -8.34 -10.30 6.70
N ALA A 65 -9.66 -10.50 6.59
CA ALA A 65 -10.49 -11.11 7.61
C ALA A 65 -11.57 -12.00 6.96
N GLY A 66 -11.61 -13.26 7.32
CA GLY A 66 -12.51 -14.22 6.69
C GLY A 66 -12.22 -14.37 5.18
N GLY A 67 -13.20 -14.11 4.35
CA GLY A 67 -13.10 -14.10 2.88
C GLY A 67 -12.76 -12.75 2.28
N MET A 68 -12.76 -11.69 3.09
CA MET A 68 -12.51 -10.32 2.63
C MET A 68 -11.04 -9.97 2.73
N MET A 69 -10.51 -9.35 1.69
CA MET A 69 -9.15 -8.82 1.65
C MET A 69 -9.19 -7.38 1.14
N THR A 70 -8.47 -6.51 1.80
CA THR A 70 -8.25 -5.13 1.37
C THR A 70 -6.76 -4.86 1.24
N VAL A 71 -6.42 -4.15 0.18
CA VAL A 71 -5.08 -3.63 -0.07
C VAL A 71 -5.22 -2.15 -0.39
N GLY A 72 -4.37 -1.35 0.19
CA GLY A 72 -4.41 0.10 -0.01
C GLY A 72 -3.07 0.75 0.23
N CYS A 73 -3.00 2.07 0.05
CA CYS A 73 -1.83 2.86 0.39
C CYS A 73 -1.75 3.02 1.91
N GLY A 74 -0.61 2.65 2.50
CA GLY A 74 -0.33 2.86 3.93
C GLY A 74 0.45 4.14 4.21
N GLY A 75 0.93 4.83 3.19
CA GLY A 75 1.72 6.05 3.31
C GLY A 75 3.16 5.91 2.83
N PRO A 76 3.99 6.93 3.04
CA PRO A 76 5.39 6.89 2.64
C PRO A 76 6.23 6.00 3.56
N TRP A 77 7.29 5.42 3.00
CA TRP A 77 8.36 4.83 3.80
C TRP A 77 9.08 5.92 4.60
N PHE A 78 9.57 5.61 5.79
CA PHE A 78 10.36 6.58 6.56
C PHE A 78 11.64 7.02 5.86
N ALA A 79 12.18 6.19 4.98
CA ALA A 79 13.29 6.56 4.11
C ALA A 79 12.95 7.70 3.11
N GLU A 80 11.67 8.00 2.89
CA GLU A 80 11.18 9.07 2.02
C GLU A 80 10.69 10.30 2.82
N VAL A 81 10.61 10.18 4.14
CA VAL A 81 10.13 11.23 5.04
C VAL A 81 11.32 12.02 5.58
N PRO A 82 11.34 13.37 5.47
CA PRO A 82 12.38 14.19 6.06
C PRO A 82 12.47 13.98 7.59
N ASP A 83 13.67 14.05 8.14
CA ASP A 83 13.93 13.81 9.57
C ASP A 83 13.10 14.71 10.50
N GLU A 84 12.75 15.92 10.03
CA GLU A 84 11.94 16.92 10.73
C GLU A 84 10.50 16.46 10.93
N ALA A 85 9.99 15.65 9.99
CA ALA A 85 8.64 15.09 10.04
C ALA A 85 8.55 13.77 10.81
N TRP A 86 9.68 13.26 11.32
CA TRP A 86 9.69 12.04 12.13
C TRP A 86 9.12 12.31 13.53
N PRO A 87 8.62 11.28 14.24
CA PRO A 87 8.14 11.41 15.62
C PRO A 87 9.19 12.06 16.51
N GLU A 88 8.75 12.93 17.45
CA GLU A 88 9.66 13.61 18.40
C GLU A 88 10.27 12.66 19.44
N ASP A 89 9.57 11.56 19.74
CA ASP A 89 9.99 10.55 20.72
C ASP A 89 11.25 9.82 20.24
N GLN A 90 12.33 9.91 21.02
CA GLN A 90 13.64 9.36 20.67
C GLN A 90 13.65 7.83 20.62
N ASP A 91 12.87 7.16 21.46
CA ASP A 91 12.79 5.69 21.46
C ASP A 91 12.07 5.20 20.21
N VAL A 92 11.02 5.93 19.79
CA VAL A 92 10.31 5.67 18.53
C VAL A 92 11.23 5.92 17.32
N ARG A 93 11.98 7.03 17.30
CA ARG A 93 12.96 7.31 16.23
C ARG A 93 14.04 6.24 16.16
N GLN A 94 14.52 5.76 17.29
CA GLN A 94 15.51 4.69 17.31
C GLN A 94 14.92 3.38 16.77
N SER A 95 13.70 3.03 17.16
CA SER A 95 13.00 1.86 16.64
C SER A 95 12.84 1.92 15.11
N ILE A 96 12.48 3.09 14.57
CA ILE A 96 12.39 3.30 13.12
C ILE A 96 13.77 3.11 12.46
N LYS A 97 14.83 3.66 13.05
CA LYS A 97 16.20 3.51 12.53
C LYS A 97 16.67 2.07 12.54
N ASP A 98 16.30 1.30 13.55
CA ASP A 98 16.64 -0.12 13.66
C ASP A 98 16.01 -0.96 12.55
N ASP A 99 14.90 -0.49 11.95
CA ASP A 99 14.25 -1.09 10.80
C ASP A 99 14.96 -0.82 9.47
N PHE A 100 15.88 0.15 9.42
CA PHE A 100 16.63 0.48 8.20
C PHE A 100 17.67 -0.60 7.88
N GLN A 101 17.43 -1.32 6.78
CA GLN A 101 18.30 -2.41 6.34
C GLN A 101 18.81 -2.17 4.92
N GLY A 102 20.13 -2.18 4.78
CA GLY A 102 20.77 -2.02 3.48
C GLY A 102 20.53 -0.65 2.83
N PRO A 103 20.55 -0.57 1.48
CA PRO A 103 20.51 0.71 0.77
C PRO A 103 19.11 1.28 0.58
N TRP A 104 18.05 0.55 0.99
CA TRP A 104 16.67 0.91 0.68
C TRP A 104 15.87 1.36 1.91
N GLY A 105 16.54 1.59 3.05
CA GLY A 105 15.93 2.09 4.27
C GLY A 105 15.04 1.04 4.95
N ASP A 106 13.87 1.46 5.39
CA ASP A 106 12.89 0.65 6.11
C ASP A 106 11.99 -0.23 5.22
N ARG A 107 12.25 -0.23 3.91
CA ARG A 107 11.46 -0.99 2.94
C ARG A 107 11.61 -2.49 3.13
N ARG A 108 10.50 -3.16 3.40
CA ARG A 108 10.43 -4.61 3.61
C ARG A 108 9.01 -5.14 3.43
N GLN A 109 8.88 -6.46 3.48
CA GLN A 109 7.59 -7.14 3.63
C GLN A 109 7.45 -7.58 5.09
N GLU A 110 6.32 -7.27 5.72
CA GLU A 110 6.01 -7.75 7.04
C GLU A 110 4.52 -8.10 7.12
N LEU A 111 4.22 -9.41 7.09
CA LEU A 111 2.86 -9.93 7.09
C LEU A 111 2.67 -10.88 8.26
N VAL A 112 1.63 -10.66 9.04
CA VAL A 112 1.24 -11.50 10.17
C VAL A 112 -0.01 -12.27 9.80
N PHE A 113 0.02 -13.60 9.97
CA PHE A 113 -1.09 -14.50 9.72
C PHE A 113 -1.57 -15.14 11.03
N ILE A 114 -2.87 -15.11 11.25
CA ILE A 114 -3.52 -15.68 12.43
C ILE A 114 -4.54 -16.71 11.96
N GLY A 115 -4.49 -17.90 12.54
CA GLY A 115 -5.40 -19.00 12.22
C GLY A 115 -5.04 -20.25 13.00
N GLU A 116 -5.78 -21.32 12.76
CA GLU A 116 -5.56 -22.63 13.39
C GLU A 116 -5.00 -23.62 12.37
N GLY A 117 -3.89 -24.27 12.71
CA GLY A 117 -3.25 -25.25 11.82
C GLY A 117 -2.59 -24.61 10.58
N ILE A 118 -2.12 -23.37 10.67
CA ILE A 118 -1.43 -22.67 9.59
C ILE A 118 -0.13 -23.39 9.22
N ASP A 119 0.03 -23.70 7.93
CA ASP A 119 1.27 -24.22 7.36
C ASP A 119 2.15 -23.04 6.91
N LYS A 120 3.05 -22.61 7.79
CA LYS A 120 3.97 -21.51 7.51
C LYS A 120 4.83 -21.76 6.26
N VAL A 121 5.24 -23.00 6.05
CA VAL A 121 6.14 -23.33 4.89
C VAL A 121 5.39 -23.13 3.58
N LYS A 122 4.15 -23.59 3.48
CA LYS A 122 3.33 -23.41 2.29
C LYS A 122 3.00 -21.94 2.03
N ILE A 123 2.63 -21.19 3.07
CA ILE A 123 2.33 -19.75 2.90
C ILE A 123 3.58 -19.01 2.45
N SER A 124 4.74 -19.25 3.08
CA SER A 124 5.99 -18.60 2.69
C SER A 124 6.36 -18.91 1.26
N ALA A 125 6.24 -20.17 0.82
CA ALA A 125 6.56 -20.54 -0.55
C ALA A 125 5.69 -19.82 -1.58
N LEU A 126 4.38 -19.68 -1.33
CA LEU A 126 3.48 -18.93 -2.21
C LEU A 126 3.77 -17.44 -2.24
N LEU A 127 4.13 -16.86 -1.09
CA LEU A 127 4.50 -15.45 -1.02
C LEU A 127 5.87 -15.20 -1.68
N ASP A 128 6.80 -16.14 -1.58
CA ASP A 128 8.11 -16.04 -2.23
C ASP A 128 7.98 -16.02 -3.77
N GLU A 129 6.97 -16.70 -4.34
CA GLU A 129 6.66 -16.64 -5.78
C GLU A 129 6.23 -15.23 -6.24
N CYS A 130 5.73 -14.41 -5.32
CA CYS A 130 5.35 -13.03 -5.60
C CYS A 130 6.52 -12.04 -5.54
N LEU A 131 7.72 -12.47 -5.13
CA LEU A 131 8.87 -11.60 -5.01
C LEU A 131 9.63 -11.48 -6.31
N LEU A 132 10.26 -10.32 -6.54
CA LEU A 132 11.20 -10.16 -7.64
C LEU A 132 12.35 -11.15 -7.51
N ASP A 133 12.74 -11.76 -8.63
CA ASP A 133 13.98 -12.54 -8.72
C ASP A 133 15.21 -11.61 -8.73
N ASP A 134 16.40 -12.19 -8.64
CA ASP A 134 17.66 -11.43 -8.62
C ASP A 134 17.90 -10.62 -9.90
N LYS A 135 17.36 -11.07 -11.04
CA LYS A 135 17.51 -10.40 -12.33
C LYS A 135 16.59 -9.18 -12.39
N ASP A 136 15.35 -9.33 -11.93
CA ASP A 136 14.39 -8.24 -11.92
C ASP A 136 14.74 -7.23 -10.82
N MET A 137 15.24 -7.66 -9.66
CA MET A 137 15.78 -6.77 -8.66
C MET A 137 16.92 -5.90 -9.20
N LYS A 138 17.84 -6.46 -9.99
CA LYS A 138 18.92 -5.68 -10.63
C LYS A 138 18.39 -4.68 -11.66
N LYS A 139 17.32 -5.02 -12.39
CA LYS A 139 16.67 -4.07 -13.32
C LYS A 139 16.05 -2.90 -12.55
N TRP A 140 15.33 -3.23 -11.49
CA TRP A 140 14.71 -2.26 -10.60
C TRP A 140 15.76 -1.31 -10.01
N GLU A 141 16.81 -1.85 -9.42
CA GLU A 141 17.91 -1.07 -8.88
C GLU A 141 18.56 -0.13 -9.90
N LYS A 142 18.71 -0.58 -11.15
CA LYS A 142 19.27 0.24 -12.23
C LYS A 142 18.40 1.47 -12.51
N ILE A 143 17.08 1.32 -12.43
CA ILE A 143 16.15 2.45 -12.60
C ILE A 143 16.25 3.36 -11.39
N MET A 144 16.15 2.82 -10.19
CA MET A 144 16.12 3.60 -8.94
C MET A 144 17.44 4.36 -8.67
N LYS A 145 18.59 3.74 -8.93
CA LYS A 145 19.92 4.35 -8.76
C LYS A 145 20.28 5.36 -9.84
N ASN A 146 19.47 5.51 -10.88
CA ASN A 146 19.71 6.47 -11.96
C ASN A 146 19.42 7.91 -11.49
N LYS A 147 20.48 8.65 -11.19
CA LYS A 147 20.40 10.05 -10.73
C LYS A 147 19.94 11.06 -11.82
N LYS A 148 19.90 10.63 -13.09
CA LYS A 148 19.45 11.49 -14.20
C LYS A 148 17.93 11.49 -14.40
N LEU A 149 17.24 10.56 -13.77
CA LEU A 149 15.79 10.42 -13.86
C LEU A 149 15.14 11.11 -12.67
N SER A 150 14.11 11.89 -12.95
CA SER A 150 13.20 12.40 -11.93
C SER A 150 12.41 11.27 -11.26
N ARG A 151 11.69 11.59 -10.18
CA ARG A 151 10.81 10.64 -9.48
C ARG A 151 9.71 10.12 -10.41
N GLU A 152 9.09 11.01 -11.18
CA GLU A 152 8.06 10.69 -12.16
C GLU A 152 8.60 9.79 -13.28
N GLU A 153 9.74 10.14 -13.88
CA GLU A 153 10.37 9.33 -14.92
C GLU A 153 10.74 7.93 -14.43
N LYS A 154 11.10 7.77 -13.16
CA LYS A 154 11.32 6.46 -12.54
C LYS A 154 10.02 5.69 -12.42
N SER A 155 8.95 6.32 -11.89
CA SER A 155 7.62 5.70 -11.79
C SER A 155 7.12 5.22 -13.14
N ASP A 156 7.22 6.04 -14.18
CA ASP A 156 6.86 5.68 -15.57
C ASP A 156 7.62 4.47 -16.08
N LYS A 157 8.93 4.39 -15.78
CA LYS A 157 9.75 3.25 -16.21
C LYS A 157 9.42 1.98 -15.46
N LEU A 158 9.10 2.09 -14.18
CA LEU A 158 8.68 0.97 -13.36
C LEU A 158 7.33 0.44 -13.86
N ALA A 159 6.35 1.31 -14.06
CA ALA A 159 5.02 0.96 -14.59
C ALA A 159 5.06 0.36 -16.01
N LYS A 160 6.02 0.77 -16.84
CA LYS A 160 6.25 0.16 -18.17
C LYS A 160 6.95 -1.20 -18.10
N THR A 161 7.66 -1.48 -17.02
CA THR A 161 8.46 -2.72 -16.88
C THR A 161 7.68 -3.81 -16.15
N TRP A 162 6.87 -3.42 -15.19
CA TRP A 162 6.01 -4.31 -14.39
C TRP A 162 4.58 -3.80 -14.44
N GLU A 163 3.66 -4.69 -14.70
CA GLU A 163 2.24 -4.38 -14.66
C GLU A 163 1.80 -4.13 -13.21
N ASP A 164 0.98 -3.09 -13.02
CA ASP A 164 0.41 -2.73 -11.73
C ASP A 164 -1.11 -2.67 -11.87
N GLY A 165 -1.80 -3.69 -11.35
CA GLY A 165 -3.25 -3.80 -11.40
C GLY A 165 -3.98 -3.10 -10.26
N TRP A 166 -3.29 -2.32 -9.43
CA TRP A 166 -3.89 -1.62 -8.31
C TRP A 166 -4.42 -0.24 -8.72
N GLU A 167 -5.48 0.22 -8.05
CA GLU A 167 -5.95 1.59 -8.16
C GLU A 167 -4.83 2.60 -7.84
N GLU A 168 -4.96 3.81 -8.37
CA GLU A 168 -3.99 4.87 -8.07
C GLU A 168 -3.98 5.18 -6.56
N TRP A 169 -2.77 5.26 -6.00
CA TRP A 169 -2.59 5.69 -4.63
C TRP A 169 -2.46 7.21 -4.57
N PRO A 170 -2.89 7.85 -3.47
CA PRO A 170 -2.71 9.28 -3.29
C PRO A 170 -1.25 9.67 -3.49
N ALA A 171 -1.01 10.74 -4.23
CA ALA A 171 0.32 11.29 -4.38
C ALA A 171 0.82 11.72 -2.98
N PHE A 172 2.03 11.33 -2.64
CA PHE A 172 2.73 11.83 -1.47
C PHE A 172 3.71 12.89 -1.96
N GLU A 173 3.34 14.14 -1.73
CA GLU A 173 4.21 15.28 -1.94
C GLU A 173 5.03 15.47 -0.66
N VAL A 174 6.33 15.20 -0.76
CA VAL A 174 7.29 15.78 0.17
C VAL A 174 7.42 17.23 -0.28
N GLU A 175 6.85 18.16 0.47
CA GLU A 175 7.15 19.58 0.26
C GLU A 175 8.68 19.71 0.43
N GLU A 176 9.41 19.79 -0.67
CA GLU A 176 10.76 20.30 -0.66
C GLU A 176 10.62 21.77 -0.26
N GLU A 177 10.87 22.09 1.03
CA GLU A 177 10.95 23.47 1.47
C GLU A 177 12.09 24.11 0.68
N GLU A 178 11.74 24.80 -0.43
CA GLU A 178 12.56 25.89 -0.92
C GLU A 178 12.71 26.86 0.26
N GLU A 179 13.94 27.14 0.66
CA GLU A 179 14.30 28.05 1.74
C GLU A 179 13.66 29.45 1.53
N GLU A 180 12.40 29.59 1.88
CA GLU A 180 11.75 30.87 2.10
C GLU A 180 11.13 30.88 3.52
N GLN A 181 11.76 31.71 4.34
CA GLN A 181 11.35 31.99 5.71
C GLN A 181 9.87 32.40 5.77
N ALA A 182 9.04 31.66 6.45
CA ALA A 182 8.08 32.11 7.47
C ALA A 182 6.91 31.15 7.66
N GLN A 183 6.77 30.68 8.90
CA GLN A 183 5.55 30.36 9.65
C GLN A 183 4.47 29.48 9.01
N GLY A 184 4.41 28.23 9.47
CA GLY A 184 3.20 27.42 9.30
C GLY A 184 3.36 25.99 9.79
N LYS A 185 3.04 25.71 11.03
CA LYS A 185 2.95 24.36 11.58
C LYS A 185 1.87 23.57 10.83
N HIS A 186 2.24 22.58 10.05
CA HIS A 186 1.30 21.60 9.53
C HIS A 186 1.50 20.23 10.21
N ARG A 187 0.37 19.70 10.69
CA ARG A 187 0.26 18.46 11.45
C ARG A 187 0.46 17.24 10.53
N VAL A 188 1.56 16.55 10.72
CA VAL A 188 1.77 15.18 10.18
C VAL A 188 1.06 14.11 11.05
N SER A 189 0.29 14.52 12.07
CA SER A 189 -0.27 13.60 13.08
C SER A 189 -1.44 12.74 12.61
N GLU A 190 -1.90 12.90 11.36
CA GLU A 190 -3.12 12.23 10.89
C GLU A 190 -2.89 10.88 10.20
N TYR A 191 -1.63 10.56 9.86
CA TYR A 191 -1.26 9.33 9.14
C TYR A 191 -0.64 8.21 9.98
N LEU A 192 -0.34 8.50 11.26
CA LEU A 192 0.17 7.47 12.15
C LEU A 192 -0.99 6.80 12.86
N GLY A 193 -1.39 5.62 12.39
CA GLY A 193 -2.37 4.77 13.05
C GLY A 193 -1.99 4.41 14.49
N PRO A 194 -2.92 3.82 15.28
CA PRO A 194 -2.75 3.65 16.72
C PRO A 194 -1.52 2.79 17.05
N LYS A 195 -0.75 3.27 18.03
CA LYS A 195 0.46 2.65 18.57
C LYS A 195 0.19 1.19 18.96
N HIS A 196 0.89 0.25 18.34
CA HIS A 196 0.98 -1.12 18.82
C HIS A 196 2.35 -1.36 19.43
N ASP A 197 2.39 -1.59 20.73
CA ASP A 197 3.55 -2.06 21.45
C ASP A 197 3.83 -3.52 21.06
N HIS A 198 4.80 -3.76 20.22
CA HIS A 198 5.30 -5.10 19.94
C HIS A 198 6.81 -5.17 20.09
N LYS A 199 7.24 -5.84 21.14
CA LYS A 199 8.63 -6.32 21.26
C LYS A 199 8.75 -7.58 20.43
N HIS A 200 9.40 -7.52 19.29
CA HIS A 200 9.67 -8.69 18.45
C HIS A 200 11.16 -9.01 18.35
N ALA A 201 11.44 -10.30 18.47
CA ALA A 201 12.76 -10.87 18.23
C ALA A 201 13.04 -10.87 16.72
N HIS A 202 14.14 -10.24 16.31
CA HIS A 202 14.52 -10.11 14.92
C HIS A 202 15.00 -11.43 14.34
N SER A 203 14.31 -11.89 13.30
CA SER A 203 14.84 -12.89 12.37
C SER A 203 15.32 -12.13 11.13
N HIS A 204 16.60 -12.28 10.79
CA HIS A 204 17.20 -11.65 9.61
C HIS A 204 16.59 -12.27 8.33
N GLY A 205 15.63 -11.60 7.74
CA GLY A 205 15.07 -11.93 6.44
C GLY A 205 15.59 -10.96 5.37
N HIS A 206 15.99 -11.47 4.21
CA HIS A 206 16.37 -10.63 3.08
C HIS A 206 15.16 -9.83 2.61
N SER A 207 15.35 -8.51 2.48
CA SER A 207 14.32 -7.60 1.98
C SER A 207 14.20 -7.78 0.46
N ARG A 208 13.11 -8.39 -0.02
CA ARG A 208 12.77 -8.51 -1.45
C ARG A 208 11.42 -7.85 -1.72
N MET A 209 11.26 -7.26 -2.91
CA MET A 209 10.03 -6.61 -3.33
C MET A 209 9.02 -7.61 -3.91
N ILE A 210 7.73 -7.28 -3.79
CA ILE A 210 6.65 -7.98 -4.48
C ILE A 210 6.58 -7.49 -5.92
N ALA A 211 6.48 -8.42 -6.88
CA ALA A 211 6.06 -8.12 -8.24
C ALA A 211 4.56 -7.79 -8.23
N ALA A 212 4.17 -6.77 -8.98
CA ALA A 212 2.76 -6.39 -9.13
C ALA A 212 2.07 -7.25 -10.15
#